data_5df27406b5413370d81fe835fdab5212
#
_entry.id   5df27406b5413370d81fe835fdab5212
#
_cell.length_a   1.000
_cell.length_b   1.000
_cell.length_c   1.000
_cell.angle_alpha   90.00
_cell.angle_beta   90.00
_cell.angle_gamma   90.00
#
_symmetry.space_group_name_H-M   'P 1'
#
loop_
_entity.id
_entity.type
_entity.pdbx_description
1 polymer ?
#
loop_
_entity_poly.entity_id
_entity_poly.type
_entity_poly.pdbx_seq_one_letter_code
_entity_poly.pdbx_strand_id
1 'polypeptide(L)'
;MTLDKLVYMANQIGKFFASQGQEQAAAGTADHIKKFWDPRMRAAIIAHLKAGGAGLDPVARTAIERLPEVKSEAQGQSTRKQ
;
A
#
# COMPACT_ATOMS: atom_id res chain seq x y z
N MET A 1 4.87 13.66 -4.78
CA MET A 1 4.03 12.67 -5.47
C MET A 1 2.61 12.80 -4.96
N THR A 2 1.65 12.81 -5.85
CA THR A 2 0.26 13.02 -5.45
C THR A 2 -0.39 11.69 -5.09
N LEU A 3 -1.45 11.76 -4.31
CA LEU A 3 -2.22 10.58 -3.96
C LEU A 3 -2.80 9.90 -5.21
N ASP A 4 -3.29 10.69 -6.17
CA ASP A 4 -3.81 10.12 -7.41
C ASP A 4 -2.76 9.29 -8.12
N LYS A 5 -1.52 9.73 -8.10
CA LYS A 5 -0.45 8.98 -8.74
C LYS A 5 -0.16 7.68 -7.99
N LEU A 6 -0.22 7.72 -6.67
CA LEU A 6 -0.03 6.50 -5.87
C LEU A 6 -1.13 5.48 -6.15
N VAL A 7 -2.37 5.94 -6.26
CA VAL A 7 -3.50 5.06 -6.60
C VAL A 7 -3.28 4.44 -7.98
N TYR A 8 -2.90 5.26 -8.95
CA TYR A 8 -2.63 4.78 -10.30
C TYR A 8 -1.52 3.72 -10.28
N MET A 9 -0.44 3.99 -9.57
CA MET A 9 0.68 3.07 -9.50
C MET A 9 0.29 1.75 -8.85
N ALA A 10 -0.46 1.81 -7.76
CA ALA A 10 -0.90 0.60 -7.08
C ALA A 10 -1.76 -0.26 -7.99
N ASN A 11 -2.66 0.37 -8.74
CA ASN A 11 -3.52 -0.36 -9.67
C ASN A 11 -2.70 -0.99 -10.80
N GLN A 12 -1.69 -0.27 -11.30
CA GLN A 12 -0.84 -0.81 -12.37
C GLN A 12 -0.04 -2.02 -11.89
N ILE A 13 0.46 -1.99 -10.67
CA ILE A 13 1.16 -3.13 -10.10
C ILE A 13 0.21 -4.32 -9.99
N GLY A 14 -1.02 -4.07 -9.53
CA GLY A 14 -2.01 -5.13 -9.43
C GLY A 14 -2.31 -5.75 -10.77
N LYS A 15 -2.40 -4.96 -11.84
CA LYS A 15 -2.64 -5.45 -13.17
C LYS A 15 -1.49 -6.31 -13.66
N PHE A 16 -0.27 -5.93 -13.31
CA PHE A 16 0.91 -6.70 -13.71
C PHE A 16 0.83 -8.14 -13.17
N PHE A 17 0.35 -8.30 -11.94
CA PHE A 17 0.28 -9.61 -11.33
C PHE A 17 -1.06 -10.33 -11.57
N ALA A 18 -2.01 -9.68 -12.24
CA ALA A 18 -3.38 -10.18 -12.32
C ALA A 18 -3.50 -11.58 -12.94
N SER A 19 -2.62 -11.90 -13.89
CA SER A 19 -2.68 -13.20 -14.55
C SER A 19 -2.36 -14.37 -13.62
N GLN A 20 -1.84 -14.09 -12.44
CA GLN A 20 -1.46 -15.15 -11.50
C GLN A 20 -2.60 -15.58 -10.57
N GLY A 21 -3.79 -15.03 -10.78
CA GLY A 21 -4.92 -15.29 -9.90
C GLY A 21 -5.00 -14.23 -8.81
N GLN A 22 -6.20 -14.03 -8.30
CA GLN A 22 -6.46 -12.90 -7.41
C GLN A 22 -5.62 -12.92 -6.14
N GLU A 23 -5.51 -14.09 -5.51
CA GLU A 23 -4.74 -14.19 -4.27
C GLU A 23 -3.25 -13.94 -4.53
N GLN A 24 -2.71 -14.54 -5.58
CA GLN A 24 -1.31 -14.35 -5.90
C GLN A 24 -1.03 -12.92 -6.36
N ALA A 25 -1.98 -12.32 -7.06
CA ALA A 25 -1.83 -10.95 -7.50
C ALA A 25 -1.76 -10.01 -6.31
N ALA A 26 -2.62 -10.22 -5.32
CA ALA A 26 -2.60 -9.38 -4.11
C ALA A 26 -1.30 -9.55 -3.34
N ALA A 27 -0.83 -10.80 -3.21
CA ALA A 27 0.43 -11.06 -2.50
C ALA A 27 1.61 -10.42 -3.22
N GLY A 28 1.66 -10.54 -4.55
CA GLY A 28 2.75 -9.95 -5.33
C GLY A 28 2.74 -8.43 -5.27
N THR A 29 1.55 -7.85 -5.35
CA THR A 29 1.41 -6.40 -5.28
C THR A 29 1.84 -5.87 -3.92
N ALA A 30 1.43 -6.54 -2.84
CA ALA A 30 1.81 -6.13 -1.49
C ALA A 30 3.33 -6.22 -1.32
N ASP A 31 3.92 -7.30 -1.79
CA ASP A 31 5.37 -7.50 -1.68
C ASP A 31 6.13 -6.41 -2.45
N HIS A 32 5.67 -6.10 -3.66
CA HIS A 32 6.29 -5.06 -4.48
C HIS A 32 6.25 -3.71 -3.78
N ILE A 33 5.08 -3.34 -3.26
CA ILE A 33 4.94 -2.06 -2.56
C ILE A 33 5.85 -2.03 -1.33
N LYS A 34 5.88 -3.12 -0.58
CA LYS A 34 6.69 -3.20 0.63
C LYS A 34 8.17 -3.03 0.34
N LYS A 35 8.63 -3.57 -0.79
CA LYS A 35 10.05 -3.52 -1.13
C LYS A 35 10.49 -2.22 -1.80
N PHE A 36 9.61 -1.62 -2.60
CA PHE A 36 10.03 -0.54 -3.48
C PHE A 36 9.46 0.83 -3.14
N TRP A 37 8.35 0.90 -2.41
CA TRP A 37 7.79 2.19 -2.01
C TRP A 37 8.42 2.64 -0.72
N ASP A 38 8.72 3.93 -0.62
CA ASP A 38 9.28 4.44 0.63
C ASP A 38 8.17 4.56 1.69
N PRO A 39 8.54 4.78 2.97
CA PRO A 39 7.55 4.81 4.05
C PRO A 39 6.45 5.85 3.87
N ARG A 40 6.77 7.02 3.30
CA ARG A 40 5.75 8.05 3.10
C ARG A 40 4.71 7.61 2.08
N MET A 41 5.17 6.99 1.00
CA MET A 41 4.26 6.49 -0.02
C MET A 41 3.35 5.42 0.56
N ARG A 42 3.90 4.50 1.34
CA ARG A 42 3.11 3.44 1.95
C ARG A 42 2.11 4.00 2.94
N ALA A 43 2.54 4.94 3.78
CA ALA A 43 1.64 5.54 4.75
C ALA A 43 0.49 6.26 4.06
N ALA A 44 0.78 6.96 2.96
CA ALA A 44 -0.25 7.71 2.25
C ALA A 44 -1.30 6.78 1.65
N ILE A 45 -0.87 5.67 1.04
CA ILE A 45 -1.84 4.77 0.41
C ILE A 45 -2.62 3.98 1.45
N ILE A 46 -2.01 3.66 2.57
CA ILE A 46 -2.70 2.99 3.67
C ILE A 46 -3.78 3.92 4.25
N ALA A 47 -3.43 5.19 4.47
CA ALA A 47 -4.40 6.15 4.97
C ALA A 47 -5.53 6.36 3.98
N HIS A 48 -5.23 6.36 2.69
CA HIS A 48 -6.24 6.49 1.66
C HIS A 48 -7.22 5.31 1.71
N LEU A 49 -6.71 4.10 1.89
CA LEU A 49 -7.59 2.94 1.98
C LEU A 49 -8.50 3.05 3.21
N LYS A 50 -7.96 3.49 4.34
CA LYS A 50 -8.77 3.67 5.55
C LYS A 50 -9.86 4.71 5.35
N ALA A 51 -9.63 5.68 4.49
CA ALA A 51 -10.61 6.72 4.17
C ALA A 51 -11.59 6.31 3.07
N GLY A 52 -11.55 5.04 2.66
CA GLY A 52 -12.48 4.53 1.67
C GLY A 52 -11.81 3.93 0.44
N GLY A 53 -10.59 4.29 0.14
CA GLY A 53 -9.85 3.70 -0.96
C GLY A 53 -10.39 4.03 -2.35
N ALA A 54 -10.93 5.23 -2.52
CA ALA A 54 -11.52 5.60 -3.81
C ALA A 54 -10.52 5.40 -4.94
N GLY A 55 -10.98 4.77 -6.02
CA GLY A 55 -10.17 4.55 -7.20
C GLY A 55 -9.29 3.32 -7.19
N LEU A 56 -9.16 2.64 -6.05
CA LEU A 56 -8.34 1.45 -5.97
C LEU A 56 -9.08 0.23 -6.51
N ASP A 57 -8.43 -0.52 -7.38
CA ASP A 57 -8.97 -1.78 -7.90
C ASP A 57 -8.96 -2.84 -6.79
N PRO A 58 -9.77 -3.91 -6.93
CA PRO A 58 -9.86 -4.93 -5.87
C PRO A 58 -8.53 -5.56 -5.48
N VAL A 59 -7.68 -5.87 -6.44
CA VAL A 59 -6.38 -6.45 -6.13
C VAL A 59 -5.53 -5.47 -5.33
N ALA A 60 -5.50 -4.21 -5.75
CA ALA A 60 -4.74 -3.19 -5.06
C ALA A 60 -5.26 -2.99 -3.65
N ARG A 61 -6.58 -2.96 -3.47
CA ARG A 61 -7.17 -2.81 -2.13
C ARG A 61 -6.73 -3.93 -1.22
N THR A 62 -6.85 -5.17 -1.70
CA THR A 62 -6.46 -6.33 -0.90
C THR A 62 -4.98 -6.27 -0.54
N ALA A 63 -4.15 -5.89 -1.50
CA ALA A 63 -2.72 -5.79 -1.26
C ALA A 63 -2.40 -4.76 -0.18
N ILE A 64 -3.03 -3.59 -0.27
CA ILE A 64 -2.76 -2.53 0.69
C ILE A 64 -3.24 -2.91 2.08
N GLU A 65 -4.36 -3.66 2.17
CA GLU A 65 -4.83 -4.17 3.45
C GLU A 65 -3.81 -5.05 4.14
N ARG A 66 -2.94 -5.70 3.38
CA ARG A 66 -1.94 -6.61 3.92
C ARG A 66 -0.66 -5.91 4.31
N LEU A 67 -0.52 -4.62 3.99
CA LEU A 67 0.70 -3.90 4.34
C LEU A 67 0.74 -3.62 5.83
N PRO A 68 1.92 -3.78 6.46
CA PRO A 68 2.04 -3.40 7.86
C PRO A 68 1.95 -1.89 8.00
N GLU A 69 1.45 -1.44 9.13
CA GLU A 69 1.41 -0.01 9.42
C GLU A 69 2.81 0.54 9.36
N VAL A 70 2.94 1.74 8.83
CA VAL A 70 4.23 2.41 8.78
C VAL A 70 4.47 3.08 10.11
N LYS A 71 5.56 2.73 10.77
CA LYS A 71 5.90 3.38 12.02
C LYS A 71 6.59 4.67 11.73
N SER A 72 6.07 5.71 12.33
CA SER A 72 6.68 7.03 12.21
C SER A 72 7.90 7.08 13.10
N GLU A 73 8.95 7.70 12.60
CA GLU A 73 10.12 7.90 13.42
C GLU A 73 9.87 8.80 14.57
N ALA A 74 8.90 9.66 14.43
CA ALA A 74 8.53 10.52 15.52
C ALA A 74 7.91 9.74 16.64
N GLN A 75 7.47 8.56 16.35
CA GLN A 75 6.93 7.73 17.38
C GLN A 75 7.95 6.93 18.00
N GLY A 76 8.61 6.88 17.30
CA GLY A 76 9.51 5.98 17.70
C GLY A 76 9.80 6.23 19.04
N GLN A 77 9.11 6.86 18.72
CA GLN A 77 9.23 6.88 19.26
C GLN A 77 8.94 6.81 19.97
N SER A 78 8.51 6.91 20.13
CA SER A 78 8.23 6.85 20.68
C SER A 78 8.12 6.51 21.31
N THR A 79 7.95 6.58 21.68
CA THR A 79 7.88 6.36 22.16
C THR A 79 7.98 6.03 22.90
N ARG A 80 7.90 6.07 23.22
CA ARG A 80 7.98 5.93 23.71
C ARG A 80 8.09 5.77 24.41
N LYS A 81 7.99 5.75 24.72
CA LYS A 81 8.15 5.77 25.06
C LYS A 81 8.47 5.62 25.37
N GLN A 82 8.28 5.66 25.67
CA GLN A 82 8.52 5.75 25.76
C GLN A 82 8.66 5.55 25.90
#